data_a038f1c8a6e77e595dd70bf9d0541657
#
_entry.id   a038f1c8a6e77e595dd70bf9d0541657
#
_cell.length_a   1.000
_cell.length_b   1.000
_cell.length_c   1.000
_cell.angle_alpha   90.00
_cell.angle_beta   90.00
_cell.angle_gamma   90.00
#
_symmetry.space_group_name_H-M   'P 1'
#
loop_
_entity.id
_entity.type
_entity.pdbx_description
1 polymer ?
#
loop_
_entity_poly.entity_id
_entity_poly.type
_entity_poly.pdbx_seq_one_letter_code
_entity_poly.pdbx_strand_id
1 'polypeptide(L)' 'MRKLRKHPPSQLDGRKVTNIEIIDGLKLDFSNDDWILLRSSGTEPLIRCYAEAGTPKDVKRLLRAGLEKLS' A
#
# COMPACT_ATOMS: atom_id res chain seq x y z
N MET A 1 2.57 11.32 0.13
CA MET A 1 1.68 10.43 0.90
C MET A 1 0.40 11.06 1.41
N ARG A 2 0.41 12.35 1.61
CA ARG A 2 -0.79 13.05 2.10
C ARG A 2 -2.01 12.84 1.19
N LYS A 3 -1.81 12.89 -0.12
CA LYS A 3 -2.91 12.69 -1.07
C LYS A 3 -3.50 11.29 -0.97
N LEU A 4 -2.65 10.28 -0.81
CA LEU A 4 -3.12 8.90 -0.68
C LEU A 4 -3.90 8.66 0.60
N ARG A 5 -3.50 9.31 1.69
CA ARG A 5 -4.22 9.18 2.96
C ARG A 5 -5.58 9.87 2.89
N LYS A 6 -5.67 10.98 2.15
CA LYS A 6 -6.89 11.74 2.00
C LYS A 6 -7.86 11.09 1.01
N HIS A 7 -7.29 10.52 -0.06
CA HIS A 7 -8.06 9.86 -1.10
C HIS A 7 -7.44 8.51 -1.44
N PRO A 8 -7.60 7.52 -0.55
CA PRO A 8 -7.00 6.20 -0.79
C PRO A 8 -7.60 5.57 -2.06
N PRO A 9 -6.80 4.83 -2.83
CA PRO A 9 -7.31 4.20 -4.04
C PRO A 9 -8.28 3.08 -3.71
N SER A 10 -9.27 2.88 -4.57
CA SER A 10 -10.24 1.79 -4.43
C SER A 10 -9.71 0.49 -5.02
N GLN A 11 -8.64 0.54 -5.78
CA GLN A 11 -7.99 -0.64 -6.34
C GLN A 11 -6.52 -0.35 -6.59
N LEU A 12 -5.71 -1.39 -6.59
CA LEU A 12 -4.27 -1.30 -6.81
C LEU A 12 -3.83 -2.58 -7.51
N ASP A 13 -3.05 -2.43 -8.59
CA ASP A 13 -2.55 -3.57 -9.38
C ASP A 13 -3.69 -4.49 -9.82
N GLY A 14 -4.84 -3.91 -10.21
CA GLY A 14 -6.00 -4.69 -10.61
C GLY A 14 -6.73 -5.38 -9.47
N ARG A 15 -6.30 -5.18 -8.22
CA ARG A 15 -6.91 -5.79 -7.05
C ARG A 15 -7.83 -4.80 -6.35
N LYS A 16 -9.01 -5.23 -6.01
CA LYS A 16 -9.97 -4.39 -5.32
C LYS A 16 -9.58 -4.27 -3.85
N VAL A 17 -9.56 -3.03 -3.34
CA VAL A 17 -9.31 -2.78 -1.93
C VAL A 17 -10.57 -3.10 -1.14
N THR A 18 -10.45 -4.00 -0.16
CA THR A 18 -11.58 -4.43 0.66
C THR A 18 -11.65 -3.71 2.00
N ASN A 19 -10.52 -3.18 2.47
CA ASN A 19 -10.48 -2.45 3.73
C ASN A 19 -9.32 -1.46 3.72
N ILE A 20 -9.51 -0.35 4.40
CA ILE A 20 -8.50 0.71 4.49
C ILE A 20 -8.30 1.05 5.96
N GLU A 21 -7.04 1.03 6.41
CA GLU A 21 -6.69 1.42 7.76
C GLU A 21 -5.69 2.57 7.72
N ILE A 22 -5.97 3.63 8.46
CA ILE A 22 -5.07 4.78 8.58
C ILE A 22 -4.72 4.92 10.05
N ILE A 23 -3.61 4.28 10.45
CA ILE A 23 -3.13 4.34 11.82
C ILE A 23 -1.76 5.00 11.86
N ASP A 24 -0.73 4.28 11.48
CA ASP A 24 0.64 4.76 11.40
C ASP A 24 1.09 5.00 9.97
N GLY A 25 0.16 4.92 9.06
CA GLY A 25 0.39 5.02 7.64
C GLY A 25 -0.89 4.64 6.93
N LEU A 26 -0.80 4.22 5.70
CA LEU A 26 -1.95 3.77 4.92
C LEU A 26 -1.82 2.28 4.65
N LYS A 27 -2.74 1.50 5.18
CA LYS A 27 -2.78 0.07 4.92
C LYS A 27 -3.99 -0.24 4.05
N LEU A 28 -3.76 -0.93 2.96
CA LEU A 28 -4.81 -1.36 2.05
C LEU A 28 -4.86 -2.88 2.08
N ASP A 29 -6.03 -3.41 2.44
CA ASP A 29 -6.26 -4.85 2.44
C ASP A 29 -6.98 -5.24 1.15
N PHE A 30 -6.63 -6.40 0.62
CA PHE A 30 -7.24 -6.95 -0.58
C PHE A 30 -7.91 -8.28 -0.23
N SER A 31 -8.61 -8.87 -1.19
CA SER A 31 -9.13 -10.22 -1.01
C SER A 31 -7.96 -11.20 -0.86
N ASN A 32 -8.22 -12.37 -0.27
CA ASN A 32 -7.21 -13.42 -0.04
C ASN A 32 -6.14 -13.03 0.99
N ASP A 33 -6.44 -12.08 1.88
CA ASP A 33 -5.53 -11.64 2.95
C ASP A 33 -4.26 -10.96 2.46
N ASP A 34 -4.22 -10.57 1.21
CA ASP A 34 -3.11 -9.76 0.69
C ASP A 34 -3.25 -8.33 1.19
N TRP A 35 -2.13 -7.66 1.45
CA TRP A 35 -2.18 -6.26 1.91
C TRP A 35 -0.89 -5.53 1.57
N ILE A 36 -0.97 -4.20 1.59
CA ILE A 36 0.18 -3.31 1.44
C ILE A 36 0.07 -2.21 2.49
N LEU A 37 1.20 -1.86 3.07
CA LEU A 37 1.31 -0.77 4.05
C LEU A 37 2.32 0.26 3.56
N LEU A 38 1.89 1.50 3.44
CA LEU A 38 2.74 2.62 3.08
C LEU A 38 2.87 3.53 4.28
N ARG A 39 4.10 3.74 4.74
CA ARG A 39 4.38 4.47 5.96
C ARG A 39 5.50 5.47 5.74
N SER A 40 5.27 6.73 6.11
CA SER A 40 6.32 7.74 6.04
C SER A 40 7.21 7.66 7.28
N SER A 41 8.52 7.88 7.08
CA SER A 41 9.44 8.01 8.19
C SER A 41 9.24 9.35 8.89
N GLY A 42 9.30 9.37 10.22
CA GLY A 42 9.10 10.59 10.97
C GLY A 42 10.28 11.54 10.93
N THR A 43 11.47 11.05 10.62
CA THR A 43 12.69 11.84 10.69
C THR A 43 13.41 12.04 9.35
N GLU A 44 13.04 11.28 8.35
CA GLU A 44 13.67 11.33 7.03
C GLU A 44 12.61 11.41 5.94
N PRO A 45 12.92 11.99 4.77
CA PRO A 45 11.97 12.04 3.68
C PRO A 45 11.89 10.70 2.95
N LEU A 46 11.65 9.64 3.71
CA LEU A 46 11.56 8.28 3.19
C LEU A 46 10.17 7.74 3.42
N ILE A 47 9.73 6.92 2.49
CA ILE A 47 8.47 6.19 2.63
C ILE A 47 8.81 4.71 2.64
N ARG A 48 8.36 4.02 3.68
CA ARG A 48 8.54 2.58 3.80
C ARG A 48 7.33 1.87 3.25
N CYS A 49 7.58 0.81 2.51
CA CYS A 49 6.53 0.07 1.84
C CYS A 49 6.66 -1.41 2.23
N TYR A 50 5.60 -1.98 2.76
CA TYR A 50 5.53 -3.38 3.17
C TYR A 50 4.37 -4.03 2.43
N ALA A 51 4.52 -5.30 2.06
CA ALA A 51 3.43 -6.02 1.42
C ALA A 51 3.50 -7.50 1.77
N GLU A 52 2.33 -8.13 1.78
CA GLU A 52 2.20 -9.56 1.95
C GLU A 52 1.20 -10.07 0.92
N ALA A 53 1.55 -11.17 0.26
CA ALA A 53 0.70 -11.77 -0.75
C ALA A 53 1.00 -13.26 -0.85
N GLY A 54 0.20 -13.96 -1.63
CA GLY A 54 0.31 -15.41 -1.74
C GLY A 54 1.59 -15.91 -2.38
N THR A 55 2.26 -15.09 -3.20
CA THR A 55 3.51 -15.47 -3.88
C THR A 55 4.50 -14.32 -3.85
N PRO A 56 5.81 -14.60 -3.92
CA PRO A 56 6.82 -13.53 -4.01
C PRO A 56 6.62 -12.62 -5.22
N LYS A 57 6.13 -13.16 -6.31
CA LYS A 57 5.85 -12.38 -7.52
C LYS A 57 4.76 -11.34 -7.24
N ASP A 58 3.71 -11.73 -6.54
CA ASP A 58 2.62 -10.83 -6.19
C ASP A 58 3.09 -9.75 -5.22
N VAL A 59 3.95 -10.11 -4.26
CA VAL A 59 4.55 -9.14 -3.35
C VAL A 59 5.28 -8.05 -4.13
N LYS A 60 6.11 -8.45 -5.09
CA LYS A 60 6.86 -7.50 -5.92
C LYS A 60 5.92 -6.59 -6.71
N ARG A 61 4.86 -7.15 -7.26
CA ARG A 61 3.88 -6.37 -8.03
C ARG A 61 3.17 -5.35 -7.15
N LEU A 62 2.77 -5.74 -5.95
CA LEU A 62 2.13 -4.81 -5.01
C LEU A 62 3.07 -3.69 -4.60
N LEU A 63 4.32 -4.01 -4.29
CA LEU A 63 5.30 -3.00 -3.91
C LEU A 63 5.53 -2.01 -5.04
N ARG A 64 5.64 -2.50 -6.26
CA ARG A 64 5.82 -1.63 -7.42
C ARG A 64 4.62 -0.71 -7.62
N ALA A 65 3.41 -1.27 -7.53
CA ALA A 65 2.20 -0.50 -7.70
C ALA A 65 2.05 0.57 -6.62
N GLY A 66 2.41 0.23 -5.38
CA GLY A 66 2.38 1.19 -4.29
C GLY A 66 3.36 2.33 -4.50
N LEU A 67 4.57 2.03 -4.94
CA LEU A 67 5.58 3.06 -5.22
C LEU A 67 5.15 3.97 -6.37
N GLU A 68 4.50 3.42 -7.39
CA GLU A 68 3.99 4.22 -8.50
C GLU A 68 2.92 5.20 -8.04
N LYS A 69 2.08 4.83 -7.09
CA LYS A 69 1.05 5.73 -6.55
C LYS A 69 1.66 6.89 -5.76
N LEU A 70 2.86 6.71 -5.23
CA LEU A 70 3.54 7.73 -4.44
C LEU A 70 4.29 8.75 -5.31
N SER A 71 4.57 8.41 -6.53
CA SER A 71 5.31 9.30 -7.43
C SER A 71 4.43 10.28 -8.17
#